data_957fe7c675715308987590bba2a8c20a
#
_entry.id   957fe7c675715308987590bba2a8c20a
#
_cell.length_a   1.000
_cell.length_b   1.000
_cell.length_c   1.000
_cell.angle_alpha   90.00
_cell.angle_beta   90.00
_cell.angle_gamma   90.00
#
_symmetry.space_group_name_H-M   'P 1'
#
loop_
_entity.id
_entity.type
_entity.pdbx_description
1 polymer ?
#
loop_
_entity_poly.entity_id
_entity_poly.type
_entity_poly.pdbx_seq_one_letter_code
_entity_poly.pdbx_strand_id
1 'polypeptide(L)'
;WQETLHPQTIDLGLERVRVVLRRLQLEPPAYTVITVGGTNGKGSCVAFLDAMLRAAGYRVGAYTSPHLLRYNERIRINNVEVDDAALCRTFARIDAARGDISLTYFEFGTLAALEQFQEAGVDIAILEVGLGGRLDAVNIVDAAAALVVSIALDHTDWLGADRDSIGYEKAGIYRAGQPGV
;
A
#
# COMPACT_ATOMS: atom_id res chain seq x y z
N TRP A 1 12.56 -11.34 10.63
CA TRP A 1 12.69 -12.08 9.39
C TRP A 1 12.42 -11.18 8.17
N GLN A 2 11.25 -10.53 8.01
CA GLN A 2 10.98 -9.64 6.87
C GLN A 2 12.03 -8.53 6.71
N GLU A 3 12.49 -7.96 7.80
CA GLU A 3 13.49 -6.89 7.82
C GLU A 3 14.87 -7.33 7.30
N THR A 4 15.11 -8.63 7.18
CA THR A 4 16.38 -9.19 6.71
C THR A 4 16.33 -9.71 5.28
N LEU A 5 15.18 -9.62 4.61
CA LEU A 5 15.02 -10.13 3.24
C LEU A 5 15.66 -9.23 2.17
N HIS A 6 15.93 -7.97 2.50
CA HIS A 6 16.56 -7.01 1.61
C HIS A 6 17.72 -6.30 2.32
N PRO A 7 18.85 -6.04 1.62
CA PRO A 7 20.02 -5.39 2.24
C PRO A 7 19.77 -3.92 2.61
N GLN A 8 18.81 -3.26 1.98
CA GLN A 8 18.42 -1.88 2.26
C GLN A 8 17.02 -1.81 2.86
N THR A 9 16.84 -0.95 3.86
CA THR A 9 15.53 -0.73 4.49
C THR A 9 14.56 -0.05 3.50
N ILE A 10 15.07 0.85 2.67
CA ILE A 10 14.34 1.56 1.62
C ILE A 10 15.08 1.35 0.29
N ASP A 11 14.37 0.79 -0.68
CA ASP A 11 14.82 0.68 -2.05
C ASP A 11 13.63 0.92 -2.97
N LEU A 12 13.54 2.17 -3.47
CA LEU A 12 12.42 2.62 -4.28
C LEU A 12 12.48 2.03 -5.69
N GLY A 13 11.42 1.35 -6.08
CA GLY A 13 11.29 0.72 -7.38
C GLY A 13 10.13 -0.26 -7.41
N LEU A 14 9.56 -0.49 -8.59
CA LEU A 14 8.37 -1.32 -8.73
C LEU A 14 8.65 -2.69 -9.36
N GLU A 15 9.85 -2.91 -9.89
CA GLU A 15 10.15 -4.08 -10.72
C GLU A 15 10.09 -5.39 -9.91
N ARG A 16 10.76 -5.43 -8.77
CA ARG A 16 10.81 -6.61 -7.90
C ARG A 16 9.43 -7.03 -7.42
N VAL A 17 8.73 -6.07 -6.83
CA VAL A 17 7.39 -6.29 -6.26
C VAL A 17 6.37 -6.68 -7.33
N ARG A 18 6.47 -6.10 -8.55
CA ARG A 18 5.60 -6.44 -9.68
C ARG A 18 5.78 -7.88 -10.15
N VAL A 19 7.01 -8.39 -10.20
CA VAL A 19 7.25 -9.80 -10.56
C VAL A 19 6.56 -10.72 -9.57
N VAL A 20 6.66 -10.45 -8.27
CA VAL A 20 6.03 -11.29 -7.24
C VAL A 20 4.50 -11.14 -7.26
N LEU A 21 3.98 -9.93 -7.47
CA LEU A 21 2.54 -9.67 -7.64
C LEU A 21 1.92 -10.56 -8.73
N ARG A 22 2.60 -10.65 -9.90
CA ARG A 22 2.16 -11.50 -11.02
C ARG A 22 2.20 -12.98 -10.69
N ARG A 23 3.24 -13.44 -9.99
CA ARG A 23 3.35 -14.84 -9.54
C ARG A 23 2.23 -15.23 -8.56
N LEU A 24 1.79 -14.26 -7.73
CA LEU A 24 0.66 -14.40 -6.83
C LEU A 24 -0.71 -14.28 -7.52
N GLN A 25 -0.74 -13.89 -8.81
CA GLN A 25 -1.96 -13.68 -9.60
C GLN A 25 -2.88 -12.58 -8.99
N LEU A 26 -2.26 -11.51 -8.49
CA LEU A 26 -2.96 -10.38 -7.86
C LEU A 26 -3.14 -9.18 -8.82
N GLU A 27 -2.80 -9.33 -10.10
CA GLU A 27 -2.90 -8.27 -11.13
C GLU A 27 -3.78 -8.75 -12.30
N PRO A 28 -4.82 -7.99 -12.71
CA PRO A 28 -5.36 -6.82 -12.01
C PRO A 28 -6.09 -7.20 -10.72
N PRO A 29 -6.17 -6.30 -9.72
CA PRO A 29 -6.93 -6.57 -8.51
C PRO A 29 -8.42 -6.77 -8.81
N ALA A 30 -9.07 -7.69 -8.11
CA ALA A 30 -10.50 -7.99 -8.28
C ALA A 30 -11.43 -6.96 -7.60
N TYR A 31 -10.87 -5.91 -7.02
CA TYR A 31 -11.55 -4.87 -6.25
C TYR A 31 -11.12 -3.47 -6.69
N THR A 32 -11.93 -2.47 -6.35
CA THR A 32 -11.59 -1.06 -6.62
C THR A 32 -10.49 -0.57 -5.68
N VAL A 33 -9.50 0.15 -6.20
CA VAL A 33 -8.39 0.67 -5.40
C VAL A 33 -8.51 2.19 -5.27
N ILE A 34 -8.35 2.69 -4.03
CA ILE A 34 -8.17 4.12 -3.72
C ILE A 34 -6.80 4.29 -3.08
N THR A 35 -5.96 5.14 -3.64
CA THR A 35 -4.62 5.40 -3.10
C THR A 35 -4.56 6.76 -2.40
N VAL A 36 -4.00 6.78 -1.18
CA VAL A 36 -3.87 8.00 -0.37
C VAL A 36 -2.39 8.29 -0.13
N GLY A 37 -1.91 9.37 -0.74
CA GLY A 37 -0.56 9.92 -0.58
C GLY A 37 -0.57 11.22 0.21
N GLY A 38 0.61 11.73 0.53
CA GLY A 38 0.78 13.00 1.23
C GLY A 38 1.92 12.97 2.25
N THR A 39 2.30 14.11 2.77
CA THR A 39 3.27 14.19 3.86
C THR A 39 2.59 13.85 5.18
N ASN A 40 1.54 14.56 5.53
CA ASN A 40 0.79 14.38 6.78
C ASN A 40 -0.69 14.11 6.51
N GLY A 41 -1.38 13.45 7.45
CA GLY A 41 -2.83 13.26 7.41
C GLY A 41 -3.32 12.05 6.58
N LYS A 42 -2.42 11.27 5.96
CA LYS A 42 -2.77 10.09 5.17
C LYS A 42 -3.65 9.11 5.96
N GLY A 43 -3.17 8.65 7.11
CA GLY A 43 -3.91 7.70 7.96
C GLY A 43 -5.28 8.21 8.41
N SER A 44 -5.41 9.52 8.69
CA SER A 44 -6.71 10.13 9.00
C SER A 44 -7.66 10.08 7.80
N CYS A 45 -7.15 10.38 6.59
CA CYS A 45 -7.96 10.25 5.37
C CYS A 45 -8.38 8.80 5.11
N VAL A 46 -7.48 7.83 5.30
CA VAL A 46 -7.82 6.40 5.20
C VAL A 46 -8.93 6.05 6.18
N ALA A 47 -8.83 6.49 7.45
CA ALA A 47 -9.85 6.23 8.46
C ALA A 47 -11.22 6.82 8.12
N PHE A 48 -11.28 8.06 7.58
CA PHE A 48 -12.52 8.67 7.11
C PHE A 48 -13.10 7.92 5.91
N LEU A 49 -12.30 7.60 4.91
CA LEU A 49 -12.74 6.85 3.74
C LEU A 49 -13.27 5.47 4.14
N ASP A 50 -12.56 4.73 4.98
CA ASP A 50 -13.00 3.43 5.50
C ASP A 50 -14.37 3.55 6.18
N ALA A 51 -14.53 4.53 7.08
CA ALA A 51 -15.78 4.73 7.79
C ALA A 51 -16.96 5.08 6.85
N MET A 52 -16.73 5.98 5.89
CA MET A 52 -17.75 6.40 4.92
C MET A 52 -18.16 5.26 3.99
N LEU A 53 -17.19 4.52 3.45
CA LEU A 53 -17.45 3.43 2.51
C LEU A 53 -18.15 2.25 3.20
N ARG A 54 -17.74 1.91 4.42
CA ARG A 54 -18.46 0.89 5.23
C ARG A 54 -19.88 1.33 5.57
N ALA A 55 -20.09 2.60 5.90
CA ALA A 55 -21.44 3.13 6.13
C ALA A 55 -22.30 3.09 4.86
N ALA A 56 -21.70 3.17 3.68
CA ALA A 56 -22.36 2.98 2.39
C ALA A 56 -22.61 1.51 2.03
N GLY A 57 -22.20 0.55 2.87
CA GLY A 57 -22.45 -0.87 2.69
C GLY A 57 -21.37 -1.66 1.98
N TYR A 58 -20.22 -1.04 1.64
CA TYR A 58 -19.09 -1.73 1.00
C TYR A 58 -18.27 -2.52 2.02
N ARG A 59 -17.70 -3.64 1.54
CA ARG A 59 -16.67 -4.39 2.25
C ARG A 59 -15.33 -3.74 1.95
N VAL A 60 -14.70 -3.16 2.96
CA VAL A 60 -13.52 -2.31 2.79
C VAL A 60 -12.27 -2.98 3.35
N GLY A 61 -11.19 -3.01 2.56
CA GLY A 61 -9.83 -3.28 2.99
C GLY A 61 -9.07 -1.98 3.19
N ALA A 62 -8.31 -1.85 4.28
CA ALA A 62 -7.45 -0.71 4.54
C ALA A 62 -6.02 -1.17 4.84
N TYR A 63 -5.04 -0.62 4.10
CA TYR A 63 -3.61 -0.81 4.35
C TYR A 63 -3.00 0.50 4.80
N THR A 64 -2.40 0.52 6.00
CA THR A 64 -1.84 1.72 6.64
C THR A 64 -0.45 1.47 7.21
N SER A 65 0.35 2.52 7.36
CA SER A 65 1.68 2.46 7.96
C SER A 65 2.11 3.79 8.62
N PRO A 66 2.98 3.72 9.66
CA PRO A 66 3.43 2.52 10.35
C PRO A 66 2.37 1.96 11.32
N HIS A 67 2.60 0.79 11.89
CA HIS A 67 1.84 0.29 13.04
C HIS A 67 2.41 0.87 14.34
N LEU A 68 1.62 0.85 15.40
CA LEU A 68 2.04 1.34 16.73
C LEU A 68 2.47 0.21 17.67
N LEU A 69 1.71 -0.87 17.74
CA LEU A 69 1.93 -1.99 18.66
C LEU A 69 2.12 -3.33 17.91
N ARG A 70 1.27 -3.61 16.93
CA ARG A 70 1.22 -4.90 16.25
C ARG A 70 1.22 -4.74 14.74
N TYR A 71 1.90 -5.65 14.06
CA TYR A 71 1.94 -5.67 12.59
C TYR A 71 0.54 -5.72 11.96
N ASN A 72 -0.39 -6.44 12.58
CA ASN A 72 -1.76 -6.64 12.14
C ASN A 72 -2.52 -5.32 11.90
N GLU A 73 -2.20 -4.26 12.66
CA GLU A 73 -2.77 -2.92 12.50
C GLU A 73 -2.68 -2.39 11.07
N ARG A 74 -1.65 -2.85 10.31
CA ARG A 74 -1.40 -2.41 8.93
C ARG A 74 -2.47 -2.87 7.96
N ILE A 75 -3.11 -4.01 8.23
CA ILE A 75 -4.06 -4.65 7.30
C ILE A 75 -5.38 -4.87 8.03
N ARG A 76 -6.40 -4.14 7.64
CA ARG A 76 -7.74 -4.24 8.22
C ARG A 76 -8.78 -4.53 7.15
N ILE A 77 -9.76 -5.36 7.50
CA ILE A 77 -10.92 -5.67 6.68
C ILE A 77 -12.15 -5.30 7.47
N ASN A 78 -12.96 -4.37 6.96
CA ASN A 78 -14.10 -3.78 7.68
C ASN A 78 -13.71 -3.26 9.07
N ASN A 79 -12.56 -2.58 9.15
CA ASN A 79 -11.97 -2.03 10.38
C ASN A 79 -11.59 -3.06 11.44
N VAL A 80 -11.49 -4.34 11.09
CA VAL A 80 -10.98 -5.41 11.95
C VAL A 80 -9.60 -5.83 11.45
N GLU A 81 -8.62 -5.89 12.34
CA GLU A 81 -7.27 -6.36 12.01
C GLU A 81 -7.31 -7.82 11.56
N VAL A 82 -6.50 -8.16 10.55
CA VAL A 82 -6.30 -9.55 10.16
C VAL A 82 -5.61 -10.34 11.28
N ASP A 83 -5.97 -11.59 11.46
CA ASP A 83 -5.40 -12.42 12.52
C ASP A 83 -4.01 -12.96 12.15
N ASP A 84 -3.27 -13.41 13.18
CA ASP A 84 -1.91 -13.91 13.02
C ASP A 84 -1.84 -15.14 12.10
N ALA A 85 -2.85 -16.01 12.14
CA ALA A 85 -2.87 -17.22 11.34
C ALA A 85 -3.07 -16.88 9.84
N ALA A 86 -3.92 -15.90 9.53
CA ALA A 86 -4.10 -15.39 8.17
C ALA A 86 -2.81 -14.74 7.65
N LEU A 87 -2.18 -13.88 8.45
CA LEU A 87 -0.88 -13.28 8.08
C LEU A 87 0.20 -14.32 7.84
N CYS A 88 0.32 -15.34 8.71
CA CYS A 88 1.32 -16.39 8.54
C CYS A 88 1.11 -17.18 7.24
N ARG A 89 -0.14 -17.50 6.90
CA ARG A 89 -0.45 -18.18 5.61
C ARG A 89 -0.05 -17.32 4.42
N THR A 90 -0.44 -16.04 4.43
CA THR A 90 -0.09 -15.08 3.38
C THR A 90 1.43 -14.92 3.26
N PHE A 91 2.13 -14.77 4.38
CA PHE A 91 3.59 -14.66 4.36
C PHE A 91 4.28 -15.89 3.76
N ALA A 92 3.80 -17.08 4.09
CA ALA A 92 4.33 -18.32 3.49
C ALA A 92 4.11 -18.38 1.97
N ARG A 93 2.96 -17.91 1.47
CA ARG A 93 2.66 -17.85 0.03
C ARG A 93 3.54 -16.83 -0.68
N ILE A 94 3.72 -15.64 -0.10
CA ILE A 94 4.59 -14.60 -0.67
C ILE A 94 6.03 -15.09 -0.68
N ASP A 95 6.51 -15.71 0.40
CA ASP A 95 7.87 -16.25 0.48
C ASP A 95 8.13 -17.33 -0.59
N ALA A 96 7.17 -18.21 -0.81
CA ALA A 96 7.23 -19.19 -1.89
C ALA A 96 7.20 -18.52 -3.28
N ALA A 97 6.35 -17.52 -3.49
CA ALA A 97 6.21 -16.85 -4.77
C ALA A 97 7.41 -15.96 -5.13
N ARG A 98 8.03 -15.29 -4.15
CA ARG A 98 9.20 -14.45 -4.41
C ARG A 98 10.43 -15.29 -4.82
N GLY A 99 10.60 -16.50 -4.29
CA GLY A 99 11.81 -17.30 -4.51
C GLY A 99 13.06 -16.52 -4.10
N ASP A 100 13.99 -16.32 -5.04
CA ASP A 100 15.25 -15.59 -4.80
C ASP A 100 15.11 -14.06 -4.90
N ILE A 101 13.92 -13.52 -5.21
CA ILE A 101 13.70 -12.09 -5.30
C ILE A 101 13.71 -11.51 -3.88
N SER A 102 14.62 -10.55 -3.64
CA SER A 102 14.62 -9.79 -2.40
C SER A 102 13.47 -8.78 -2.39
N LEU A 103 12.76 -8.68 -1.29
CA LEU A 103 11.69 -7.69 -1.07
C LEU A 103 12.01 -6.88 0.18
N THR A 104 11.86 -5.57 0.11
CA THR A 104 11.90 -4.72 1.29
C THR A 104 10.71 -5.08 2.22
N TYR A 105 10.83 -4.69 3.48
CA TYR A 105 9.76 -4.87 4.47
C TYR A 105 8.41 -4.30 3.98
N PHE A 106 8.45 -3.12 3.35
CA PHE A 106 7.25 -2.46 2.85
C PHE A 106 6.67 -3.13 1.59
N GLU A 107 7.52 -3.55 0.64
CA GLU A 107 7.09 -4.32 -0.53
C GLU A 107 6.40 -5.62 -0.12
N PHE A 108 6.98 -6.34 0.85
CA PHE A 108 6.41 -7.57 1.38
C PHE A 108 5.05 -7.33 2.04
N GLY A 109 4.95 -6.28 2.87
CA GLY A 109 3.70 -5.88 3.52
C GLY A 109 2.61 -5.45 2.54
N THR A 110 2.98 -4.76 1.47
CA THR A 110 2.05 -4.36 0.41
C THR A 110 1.45 -5.59 -0.29
N LEU A 111 2.28 -6.56 -0.67
CA LEU A 111 1.80 -7.81 -1.26
C LEU A 111 0.88 -8.57 -0.30
N ALA A 112 1.21 -8.57 1.00
CA ALA A 112 0.37 -9.22 2.01
C ALA A 112 -1.01 -8.54 2.13
N ALA A 113 -1.07 -7.22 2.08
CA ALA A 113 -2.33 -6.49 2.10
C ALA A 113 -3.19 -6.83 0.86
N LEU A 114 -2.60 -6.76 -0.34
CA LEU A 114 -3.31 -7.04 -1.59
C LEU A 114 -3.87 -8.47 -1.61
N GLU A 115 -3.11 -9.45 -1.14
CA GLU A 115 -3.55 -10.85 -1.06
C GLU A 115 -4.67 -11.03 -0.05
N GLN A 116 -4.55 -10.46 1.15
CA GLN A 116 -5.60 -10.52 2.17
C GLN A 116 -6.91 -9.88 1.69
N PHE A 117 -6.83 -8.79 0.94
CA PHE A 117 -8.00 -8.13 0.36
C PHE A 117 -8.67 -8.99 -0.70
N GLN A 118 -7.89 -9.66 -1.55
CA GLN A 118 -8.43 -10.58 -2.54
C GLN A 118 -9.06 -11.82 -1.89
N GLU A 119 -8.40 -12.44 -0.91
CA GLU A 119 -8.92 -13.58 -0.16
C GLU A 119 -10.22 -13.25 0.57
N ALA A 120 -10.28 -12.04 1.16
CA ALA A 120 -11.47 -11.57 1.85
C ALA A 120 -12.62 -11.14 0.90
N GLY A 121 -12.37 -10.97 -0.39
CA GLY A 121 -13.35 -10.48 -1.34
C GLY A 121 -13.85 -9.08 -0.98
N VAL A 122 -12.93 -8.14 -0.74
CA VAL A 122 -13.32 -6.74 -0.49
C VAL A 122 -13.86 -6.09 -1.78
N ASP A 123 -14.76 -5.13 -1.64
CA ASP A 123 -15.25 -4.34 -2.77
C ASP A 123 -14.26 -3.20 -3.09
N ILE A 124 -13.69 -2.61 -2.05
CA ILE A 124 -12.80 -1.45 -2.15
C ILE A 124 -11.60 -1.64 -1.22
N ALA A 125 -10.40 -1.42 -1.75
CA ALA A 125 -9.17 -1.33 -0.99
C ALA A 125 -8.68 0.12 -0.92
N ILE A 126 -8.34 0.59 0.28
CA ILE A 126 -7.73 1.90 0.51
C ILE A 126 -6.27 1.67 0.88
N LEU A 127 -5.35 2.17 0.04
CA LEU A 127 -3.92 1.97 0.20
C LEU A 127 -3.23 3.27 0.60
N GLU A 128 -2.63 3.29 1.78
CA GLU A 128 -1.78 4.40 2.23
C GLU A 128 -0.38 4.25 1.64
N VAL A 129 0.11 5.31 0.98
CA VAL A 129 1.50 5.41 0.51
C VAL A 129 2.45 5.46 1.71
N GLY A 130 3.48 4.63 1.70
CA GLY A 130 4.52 4.65 2.72
C GLY A 130 5.49 5.82 2.54
N LEU A 131 6.07 5.96 1.34
CA LEU A 131 7.07 6.99 1.03
C LEU A 131 6.92 7.49 -0.42
N GLY A 132 6.86 8.82 -0.57
CA GLY A 132 6.75 9.44 -1.89
C GLY A 132 5.40 9.19 -2.55
N GLY A 133 5.36 8.33 -3.55
CA GLY A 133 4.18 7.92 -4.29
C GLY A 133 4.54 7.17 -5.57
N ARG A 134 5.23 7.82 -6.51
CA ARG A 134 5.54 7.28 -7.84
C ARG A 134 6.20 5.90 -7.82
N LEU A 135 7.16 5.70 -6.94
CA LEU A 135 7.94 4.46 -6.81
C LEU A 135 7.62 3.68 -5.52
N ASP A 136 6.56 4.08 -4.80
CA ASP A 136 6.10 3.36 -3.63
C ASP A 136 5.44 2.04 -4.01
N ALA A 137 5.64 1.01 -3.19
CA ALA A 137 5.15 -0.34 -3.48
C ALA A 137 3.63 -0.40 -3.69
N VAL A 138 2.82 0.44 -3.02
CA VAL A 138 1.36 0.45 -3.24
C VAL A 138 0.97 0.93 -4.64
N ASN A 139 1.87 1.66 -5.32
CA ASN A 139 1.64 2.16 -6.68
C ASN A 139 1.83 1.11 -7.79
N ILE A 140 2.07 -0.16 -7.42
CA ILE A 140 2.10 -1.29 -8.38
C ILE A 140 0.74 -1.62 -8.96
N VAL A 141 -0.34 -1.24 -8.29
CA VAL A 141 -1.71 -1.40 -8.77
C VAL A 141 -2.28 -0.04 -9.14
N ASP A 142 -3.07 0.01 -10.23
CA ASP A 142 -3.68 1.24 -10.68
C ASP A 142 -4.88 1.60 -9.80
N ALA A 143 -4.85 2.82 -9.26
CA ALA A 143 -5.94 3.34 -8.46
C ALA A 143 -7.08 3.85 -9.34
N ALA A 144 -8.33 3.54 -8.96
CA ALA A 144 -9.53 4.13 -9.57
C ALA A 144 -9.75 5.59 -9.10
N ALA A 145 -9.20 5.94 -7.93
CA ALA A 145 -9.14 7.31 -7.43
C ALA A 145 -7.90 7.49 -6.54
N ALA A 146 -7.32 8.68 -6.51
CA ALA A 146 -6.16 8.98 -5.69
C ALA A 146 -6.26 10.35 -5.01
N LEU A 147 -5.76 10.41 -3.76
CA LEU A 147 -5.69 11.65 -2.97
C LEU A 147 -4.24 11.95 -2.58
N VAL A 148 -3.81 13.21 -2.75
CA VAL A 148 -2.60 13.74 -2.13
C VAL A 148 -3.00 14.79 -1.09
N VAL A 149 -2.97 14.41 0.19
CA VAL A 149 -3.55 15.20 1.30
C VAL A 149 -2.78 16.47 1.58
N SER A 150 -1.45 16.39 1.61
CA SER A 150 -0.58 17.53 1.88
C SER A 150 0.82 17.32 1.31
N ILE A 151 1.51 18.45 1.01
CA ILE A 151 2.90 18.45 0.55
C ILE A 151 3.70 19.37 1.47
N ALA A 152 4.65 18.81 2.21
CA ALA A 152 5.60 19.53 3.05
C ALA A 152 7.00 18.93 2.88
N LEU A 153 8.02 19.63 3.35
CA LEU A 153 9.40 19.12 3.36
C LEU A 153 9.49 17.93 4.31
N ASP A 154 9.77 16.76 3.77
CA ASP A 154 9.97 15.52 4.49
C ASP A 154 10.70 14.52 3.60
N HIS A 155 11.50 13.64 4.20
CA HIS A 155 12.26 12.62 3.48
C HIS A 155 13.08 13.18 2.30
N THR A 156 13.73 14.33 2.50
CA THR A 156 14.43 15.07 1.45
C THR A 156 15.56 14.28 0.80
N ASP A 157 16.17 13.33 1.51
CA ASP A 157 17.20 12.43 1.01
C ASP A 157 16.70 11.49 -0.11
N TRP A 158 15.37 11.28 -0.18
CA TRP A 158 14.73 10.35 -1.12
C TRP A 158 13.84 11.05 -2.15
N LEU A 159 13.18 12.15 -1.76
CA LEU A 159 12.12 12.76 -2.56
C LEU A 159 12.54 14.10 -3.19
N GLY A 160 13.72 14.61 -2.83
CA GLY A 160 14.23 15.90 -3.31
C GLY A 160 14.17 16.99 -2.26
N ALA A 161 14.90 18.08 -2.54
CA ALA A 161 15.19 19.14 -1.54
C ALA A 161 14.07 20.18 -1.38
N ASP A 162 13.06 20.18 -2.24
CA ASP A 162 12.00 21.17 -2.28
C ASP A 162 10.60 20.56 -2.41
N ARG A 163 9.57 21.41 -2.23
CA ARG A 163 8.18 20.97 -2.30
C ARG A 163 7.75 20.53 -3.69
N ASP A 164 8.35 21.07 -4.73
CA ASP A 164 7.98 20.75 -6.12
C ASP A 164 8.45 19.34 -6.46
N SER A 165 9.69 19.00 -6.10
CA SER A 165 10.24 17.64 -6.23
C SER A 165 9.41 16.62 -5.44
N ILE A 166 9.10 16.93 -4.18
CA ILE A 166 8.28 16.08 -3.31
C ILE A 166 6.86 15.94 -3.88
N GLY A 167 6.30 17.03 -4.39
CA GLY A 167 4.99 17.07 -5.05
C GLY A 167 4.95 16.20 -6.28
N TYR A 168 5.99 16.24 -7.12
CA TYR A 168 6.14 15.38 -8.29
C TYR A 168 6.12 13.88 -7.92
N GLU A 169 6.91 13.48 -6.92
CA GLU A 169 6.94 12.10 -6.45
C GLU A 169 5.56 11.65 -5.91
N LYS A 170 4.87 12.51 -5.16
CA LYS A 170 3.53 12.21 -4.64
C LYS A 170 2.48 12.15 -5.75
N ALA A 171 2.54 13.06 -6.71
CA ALA A 171 1.61 13.09 -7.84
C ALA A 171 1.71 11.85 -8.75
N GLY A 172 2.81 11.08 -8.65
CA GLY A 172 2.98 9.83 -9.38
C GLY A 172 1.97 8.72 -9.08
N ILE A 173 1.08 8.91 -8.09
CA ILE A 173 -0.05 8.02 -7.82
C ILE A 173 -1.28 8.30 -8.70
N TYR A 174 -1.34 9.48 -9.33
CA TYR A 174 -2.45 9.80 -10.23
C TYR A 174 -2.39 9.02 -11.54
N ARG A 175 -3.57 8.77 -12.11
CA ARG A 175 -3.72 8.13 -13.42
C ARG A 175 -4.55 9.02 -14.34
N ALA A 176 -4.18 9.07 -15.62
CA ALA A 176 -4.93 9.84 -16.61
C ALA A 176 -6.38 9.33 -16.70
N GLY A 177 -7.33 10.26 -16.63
CA GLY A 177 -8.76 9.95 -16.70
C GLY A 177 -9.39 9.41 -15.42
N GLN A 178 -8.63 9.29 -14.34
CA GLN A 178 -9.15 8.89 -13.03
C GLN A 178 -9.29 10.12 -12.09
N PRO A 179 -10.28 10.12 -11.19
CA PRO A 179 -10.42 11.16 -10.18
C PRO A 179 -9.17 11.31 -9.33
N GLY A 180 -8.72 12.57 -9.16
CA GLY A 180 -7.58 12.92 -8.30
C GLY A 180 -7.83 14.21 -7.53
N VAL A 181 -7.47 14.25 -6.25
CA VAL A 181 -7.59 15.40 -5.35
C VAL A 181 -6.27 15.65 -4.63
#